data_fa66ef340cdeaf1a488aa7a0d48ff5ed
#
_entry.id   fa66ef340cdeaf1a488aa7a0d48ff5ed
#
_cell.length_a   1.000
_cell.length_b   1.000
_cell.length_c   1.000
_cell.angle_alpha   90.00
_cell.angle_beta   90.00
_cell.angle_gamma   90.00
#
_symmetry.space_group_name_H-M   'P 1'
#
loop_
_entity.id
_entity.type
_entity.pdbx_description
1 polymer ?
#
loop_
_entity_poly.entity_id
_entity_poly.type
_entity_poly.pdbx_seq_one_letter_code
_entity_poly.pdbx_strand_id
1 'polypeptide(L)'
;MFIEKEFVSEGSILRGRWYAAQNKPLSPCIVMCHGTSATISMCLSEYAVEFQKKGFNVFVYDHVGFGRSDGKERQIINPWIQGRGIADAVTYLKSEHHLHNGKIILWGDSFAGMLVLVVSALTADLAGVISFTASCGLQILNFEDPEKSLKTLKSIFYNGEFDQLEDLLREGPMPVVSSDQEANPSLLSPIQAFRWFIDQGGQWNSGWENRVTRVIPKTEVPFSPLVTAPFIQVPVLMMTG
;
A
#
# COMPACT_ATOMS: atom_id res chain seq x y z
N MET A 1 -6.91 -5.42 -21.02
CA MET A 1 -5.64 -4.90 -21.59
C MET A 1 -5.19 -3.76 -20.68
N PHE A 2 -3.88 -3.65 -20.41
CA PHE A 2 -3.29 -2.57 -19.59
C PHE A 2 -2.11 -1.92 -20.33
N ILE A 3 -1.71 -0.76 -19.86
CA ILE A 3 -0.51 -0.03 -20.32
C ILE A 3 0.46 0.01 -19.11
N GLU A 4 1.72 -0.31 -19.34
CA GLU A 4 2.75 -0.17 -18.33
C GLU A 4 3.03 1.32 -18.05
N LYS A 5 3.17 1.67 -16.78
CA LYS A 5 3.45 3.02 -16.32
C LYS A 5 4.52 2.99 -15.25
N GLU A 6 5.30 4.05 -15.17
CA GLU A 6 6.37 4.22 -14.20
C GLU A 6 6.24 5.60 -13.54
N PHE A 7 6.60 5.68 -12.27
CA PHE A 7 6.72 6.93 -11.53
C PHE A 7 7.84 6.82 -10.50
N VAL A 8 8.31 7.95 -9.98
CA VAL A 8 9.39 8.00 -9.00
C VAL A 8 8.82 8.17 -7.60
N SER A 9 9.32 7.37 -6.65
CA SER A 9 9.08 7.52 -5.22
C SER A 9 10.33 7.13 -4.45
N GLU A 10 10.72 7.92 -3.45
CA GLU A 10 11.89 7.67 -2.60
C GLU A 10 13.17 7.37 -3.43
N GLY A 11 13.37 8.09 -4.53
CA GLY A 11 14.50 7.91 -5.43
C GLY A 11 14.51 6.60 -6.25
N SER A 12 13.45 5.82 -6.20
CA SER A 12 13.27 4.56 -6.91
C SER A 12 12.20 4.67 -7.99
N ILE A 13 12.34 3.93 -9.10
CA ILE A 13 11.30 3.81 -10.12
C ILE A 13 10.32 2.74 -9.70
N LEU A 14 9.08 3.13 -9.47
CA LEU A 14 7.98 2.21 -9.20
C LEU A 14 7.23 1.90 -10.50
N ARG A 15 6.91 0.62 -10.70
CA ARG A 15 6.29 0.11 -11.92
C ARG A 15 4.87 -0.37 -11.65
N GLY A 16 3.99 0.03 -12.55
CA GLY A 16 2.58 -0.26 -12.42
C GLY A 16 1.89 -0.51 -13.75
N ARG A 17 0.60 -0.80 -13.66
CA ARG A 17 -0.28 -1.07 -14.79
C ARG A 17 -1.48 -0.14 -14.75
N TRP A 18 -1.74 0.52 -15.86
CA TRP A 18 -2.90 1.34 -16.08
C TRP A 18 -3.97 0.59 -16.86
N TYR A 19 -5.15 0.46 -16.30
CA TYR A 19 -6.34 -0.12 -16.92
C TYR A 19 -7.32 1.01 -17.23
N ALA A 20 -7.41 1.41 -18.50
CA ALA A 20 -8.32 2.46 -18.91
C ALA A 20 -9.78 1.99 -18.89
N ALA A 21 -10.68 2.81 -18.36
CA ALA A 21 -12.12 2.54 -18.36
C ALA A 21 -12.64 2.33 -19.79
N GLN A 22 -13.47 1.32 -19.97
CA GLN A 22 -14.07 1.06 -21.27
C GLN A 22 -15.10 2.13 -21.62
N ASN A 23 -14.98 2.75 -22.80
CA ASN A 23 -15.92 3.74 -23.34
C ASN A 23 -16.07 5.04 -22.51
N LYS A 24 -15.24 5.26 -21.48
CA LYS A 24 -15.30 6.46 -20.63
C LYS A 24 -13.89 6.87 -20.20
N PRO A 25 -13.05 7.41 -21.08
CA PRO A 25 -11.64 7.70 -20.76
C PRO A 25 -11.47 8.65 -19.56
N LEU A 26 -12.37 9.63 -19.39
CA LEU A 26 -12.33 10.57 -18.26
C LEU A 26 -13.18 10.08 -17.07
N SER A 27 -13.03 8.84 -16.68
CA SER A 27 -13.67 8.25 -15.48
C SER A 27 -12.84 8.49 -14.20
N PRO A 28 -13.43 8.32 -13.00
CA PRO A 28 -12.66 8.27 -11.75
C PRO A 28 -11.56 7.21 -11.83
N CYS A 29 -10.46 7.46 -11.14
CA CYS A 29 -9.34 6.52 -11.04
C CYS A 29 -9.28 5.88 -9.67
N ILE A 30 -9.13 4.56 -9.62
CA ILE A 30 -8.83 3.80 -8.40
C ILE A 30 -7.33 3.49 -8.40
N VAL A 31 -6.61 3.97 -7.39
CA VAL A 31 -5.22 3.57 -7.10
C VAL A 31 -5.27 2.38 -6.18
N MET A 32 -4.80 1.23 -6.65
CA MET A 32 -4.84 -0.03 -5.90
C MET A 32 -3.44 -0.41 -5.41
N CYS A 33 -3.36 -0.70 -4.12
CA CYS A 33 -2.12 -1.05 -3.43
C CYS A 33 -2.22 -2.46 -2.86
N HIS A 34 -1.18 -3.28 -3.13
CA HIS A 34 -1.13 -4.65 -2.63
C HIS A 34 -0.82 -4.72 -1.14
N GLY A 35 -1.32 -5.77 -0.46
CA GLY A 35 -1.07 -6.06 0.93
C GLY A 35 0.37 -6.53 1.20
N THR A 36 0.57 -7.00 2.42
CA THR A 36 1.86 -7.45 2.94
C THR A 36 2.60 -8.37 1.98
N SER A 37 3.77 -7.94 1.50
CA SER A 37 4.68 -8.73 0.67
C SER A 37 4.11 -9.31 -0.64
N ALA A 38 2.89 -8.97 -1.02
CA ALA A 38 2.31 -9.38 -2.31
C ALA A 38 2.91 -8.58 -3.47
N THR A 39 2.47 -8.87 -4.69
CA THR A 39 2.77 -8.11 -5.90
C THR A 39 1.51 -7.88 -6.72
N ILE A 40 1.55 -6.94 -7.65
CA ILE A 40 0.40 -6.67 -8.54
C ILE A 40 0.11 -7.82 -9.50
N SER A 41 1.04 -8.74 -9.70
CA SER A 41 0.88 -9.91 -10.57
C SER A 41 0.20 -11.08 -9.88
N MET A 42 -0.02 -11.01 -8.57
CA MET A 42 -0.92 -11.90 -7.83
C MET A 42 -2.38 -11.48 -8.10
N CYS A 43 -3.35 -11.76 -7.33
CA CYS A 43 -4.78 -11.54 -7.66
C CYS A 43 -5.19 -10.06 -7.94
N LEU A 44 -4.34 -9.07 -7.68
CA LEU A 44 -4.73 -7.65 -7.77
C LEU A 44 -5.14 -7.21 -9.19
N SER A 45 -4.51 -7.80 -10.19
CA SER A 45 -4.86 -7.56 -11.60
C SER A 45 -6.30 -8.00 -11.96
N GLU A 46 -6.83 -9.02 -11.30
CA GLU A 46 -8.20 -9.49 -11.50
C GLU A 46 -9.21 -8.48 -10.95
N TYR A 47 -8.98 -7.96 -9.76
CA TYR A 47 -9.78 -6.86 -9.20
C TYR A 47 -9.74 -5.62 -10.09
N ALA A 48 -8.56 -5.26 -10.62
CA ALA A 48 -8.41 -4.12 -11.53
C ALA A 48 -9.28 -4.28 -12.78
N VAL A 49 -9.34 -5.48 -13.36
CA VAL A 49 -10.18 -5.79 -14.52
C VAL A 49 -11.67 -5.65 -14.18
N GLU A 50 -12.11 -6.08 -13.00
CA GLU A 50 -13.51 -5.94 -12.59
C GLU A 50 -13.90 -4.47 -12.38
N PHE A 51 -13.06 -3.65 -11.76
CA PHE A 51 -13.29 -2.21 -11.67
C PHE A 51 -13.28 -1.54 -13.05
N GLN A 52 -12.37 -1.94 -13.94
CA GLN A 52 -12.34 -1.46 -15.33
C GLN A 52 -13.67 -1.73 -16.05
N LYS A 53 -14.21 -2.93 -15.93
CA LYS A 53 -15.53 -3.32 -16.51
C LYS A 53 -16.67 -2.46 -15.96
N LYS A 54 -16.57 -2.03 -14.69
CA LYS A 54 -17.55 -1.13 -14.05
C LYS A 54 -17.37 0.35 -14.43
N GLY A 55 -16.41 0.67 -15.27
CA GLY A 55 -16.21 2.00 -15.81
C GLY A 55 -15.27 2.89 -14.98
N PHE A 56 -14.42 2.30 -14.17
CA PHE A 56 -13.32 3.01 -13.49
C PHE A 56 -12.02 2.89 -14.27
N ASN A 57 -11.22 3.94 -14.28
CA ASN A 57 -9.79 3.79 -14.54
C ASN A 57 -9.14 3.16 -13.31
N VAL A 58 -8.14 2.30 -13.52
CA VAL A 58 -7.45 1.67 -12.40
C VAL A 58 -5.95 1.76 -12.61
N PHE A 59 -5.25 2.18 -11.58
CA PHE A 59 -3.80 2.15 -11.52
C PHE A 59 -3.36 1.23 -10.38
N VAL A 60 -2.64 0.18 -10.72
CA VAL A 60 -2.01 -0.73 -9.76
C VAL A 60 -0.50 -0.63 -9.91
N TYR A 61 0.27 -0.71 -8.80
CA TYR A 61 1.72 -0.67 -8.87
C TYR A 61 2.35 -1.51 -7.75
N ASP A 62 3.55 -2.00 -8.00
CA ASP A 62 4.36 -2.67 -6.99
C ASP A 62 5.02 -1.63 -6.08
N HIS A 63 4.92 -1.81 -4.76
CA HIS A 63 5.63 -0.99 -3.79
C HIS A 63 7.15 -1.06 -4.00
N VAL A 64 7.87 -0.04 -3.53
CA VAL A 64 9.33 0.00 -3.56
C VAL A 64 9.95 -1.28 -3.00
N GLY A 65 10.85 -1.89 -3.76
CA GLY A 65 11.52 -3.15 -3.39
C GLY A 65 10.67 -4.42 -3.57
N PHE A 66 9.45 -4.34 -4.11
CA PHE A 66 8.60 -5.50 -4.40
C PHE A 66 8.36 -5.65 -5.89
N GLY A 67 7.99 -6.88 -6.30
CA GLY A 67 7.64 -7.18 -7.68
C GLY A 67 8.65 -6.64 -8.67
N ARG A 68 8.18 -5.81 -9.60
CA ARG A 68 9.00 -5.21 -10.66
C ARG A 68 9.52 -3.80 -10.33
N SER A 69 9.08 -3.20 -9.23
CA SER A 69 9.56 -1.90 -8.79
C SER A 69 10.99 -1.95 -8.30
N ASP A 70 11.75 -0.87 -8.53
CA ASP A 70 13.09 -0.73 -8.01
C ASP A 70 13.07 -0.55 -6.48
N GLY A 71 14.23 -0.63 -5.87
CA GLY A 71 14.44 -0.40 -4.45
C GLY A 71 15.87 -0.75 -4.08
N LYS A 72 16.51 0.07 -3.27
CA LYS A 72 17.88 -0.15 -2.79
C LYS A 72 18.02 -1.49 -2.06
N GLU A 73 17.02 -1.81 -1.26
CA GLU A 73 16.84 -3.13 -0.63
C GLU A 73 15.53 -3.75 -1.13
N ARG A 74 15.53 -5.08 -1.26
CA ARG A 74 14.36 -5.84 -1.69
C ARG A 74 13.62 -6.41 -0.49
N GLN A 75 12.29 -6.58 -0.63
CA GLN A 75 11.43 -7.26 0.33
C GLN A 75 11.41 -6.56 1.72
N ILE A 76 11.47 -5.23 1.74
CA ILE A 76 11.40 -4.44 2.97
C ILE A 76 10.00 -3.89 3.16
N ILE A 77 9.34 -4.27 4.25
CA ILE A 77 8.10 -3.65 4.71
C ILE A 77 8.44 -2.47 5.61
N ASN A 78 8.18 -1.27 5.13
CA ASN A 78 8.29 -0.02 5.89
C ASN A 78 7.04 0.83 5.63
N PRO A 79 6.13 0.99 6.60
CA PRO A 79 4.84 1.66 6.38
C PRO A 79 4.99 3.12 5.94
N TRP A 80 6.04 3.81 6.39
CA TRP A 80 6.27 5.20 6.01
C TRP A 80 6.66 5.32 4.54
N ILE A 81 7.63 4.52 4.09
CA ILE A 81 8.09 4.54 2.69
C ILE A 81 6.98 4.07 1.75
N GLN A 82 6.26 3.00 2.11
CA GLN A 82 5.17 2.52 1.27
C GLN A 82 3.98 3.49 1.26
N GLY A 83 3.71 4.17 2.39
CA GLY A 83 2.74 5.26 2.46
C GLY A 83 3.10 6.43 1.55
N ARG A 84 4.38 6.83 1.50
CA ARG A 84 4.87 7.86 0.56
C ARG A 84 4.69 7.42 -0.88
N GLY A 85 4.98 6.15 -1.20
CA GLY A 85 4.72 5.60 -2.53
C GLY A 85 3.25 5.76 -2.97
N ILE A 86 2.29 5.65 -2.03
CA ILE A 86 0.87 5.91 -2.31
C ILE A 86 0.64 7.41 -2.60
N ALA A 87 1.20 8.30 -1.79
CA ALA A 87 1.06 9.75 -2.00
C ALA A 87 1.70 10.21 -3.32
N ASP A 88 2.86 9.64 -3.66
CA ASP A 88 3.55 9.90 -4.93
C ASP A 88 2.78 9.37 -6.14
N ALA A 89 2.14 8.19 -6.02
CA ALA A 89 1.25 7.66 -7.05
C ALA A 89 0.05 8.60 -7.30
N VAL A 90 -0.53 9.18 -6.24
CA VAL A 90 -1.59 10.19 -6.37
C VAL A 90 -1.06 11.45 -7.06
N THR A 91 0.12 11.92 -6.67
CA THR A 91 0.76 13.11 -7.27
C THR A 91 1.06 12.88 -8.75
N TYR A 92 1.61 11.71 -9.09
CA TYR A 92 1.86 11.30 -10.47
C TYR A 92 0.56 11.31 -11.27
N LEU A 93 -0.51 10.69 -10.78
CA LEU A 93 -1.79 10.69 -11.49
C LEU A 93 -2.39 12.09 -11.62
N LYS A 94 -2.24 12.96 -10.62
CA LYS A 94 -2.67 14.35 -10.73
C LYS A 94 -1.94 15.11 -11.85
N SER A 95 -0.73 14.75 -12.21
CA SER A 95 -0.02 15.32 -13.35
C SER A 95 -0.49 14.76 -14.71
N GLU A 96 -1.08 13.58 -14.72
CA GLU A 96 -1.59 12.85 -15.90
C GLU A 96 -3.09 13.20 -16.18
N HIS A 97 -3.45 14.48 -16.19
CA HIS A 97 -4.85 14.97 -16.27
C HIS A 97 -5.66 14.41 -17.43
N HIS A 98 -5.01 13.94 -18.50
CA HIS A 98 -5.67 13.36 -19.66
C HIS A 98 -6.14 11.92 -19.45
N LEU A 99 -5.73 11.28 -18.35
CA LEU A 99 -6.06 9.88 -18.05
C LEU A 99 -7.34 9.71 -17.22
N HIS A 100 -7.81 10.74 -16.50
CA HIS A 100 -8.96 10.64 -15.62
C HIS A 100 -9.66 11.99 -15.39
N ASN A 101 -10.82 11.98 -14.72
CA ASN A 101 -11.64 13.17 -14.46
C ASN A 101 -11.27 13.95 -13.18
N GLY A 102 -10.08 13.74 -12.63
CA GLY A 102 -9.62 14.37 -11.38
C GLY A 102 -10.07 13.68 -10.09
N LYS A 103 -10.98 12.70 -10.16
CA LYS A 103 -11.45 11.95 -8.99
C LYS A 103 -10.57 10.72 -8.75
N ILE A 104 -9.79 10.74 -7.68
CA ILE A 104 -8.90 9.64 -7.28
C ILE A 104 -9.44 8.98 -6.01
N ILE A 105 -9.57 7.66 -6.05
CA ILE A 105 -9.99 6.80 -4.95
C ILE A 105 -8.82 5.91 -4.59
N LEU A 106 -8.45 5.84 -3.31
CA LEU A 106 -7.47 4.86 -2.83
C LEU A 106 -8.15 3.53 -2.52
N TRP A 107 -7.51 2.45 -2.89
CA TRP A 107 -7.91 1.09 -2.53
C TRP A 107 -6.70 0.35 -1.97
N GLY A 108 -6.85 -0.28 -0.82
CA GLY A 108 -5.78 -1.08 -0.22
C GLY A 108 -6.31 -2.34 0.43
N ASP A 109 -5.56 -3.44 0.30
CA ASP A 109 -5.84 -4.73 0.90
C ASP A 109 -4.91 -4.99 2.09
N SER A 110 -5.44 -5.51 3.19
CA SER A 110 -4.67 -5.95 4.35
C SER A 110 -3.75 -4.84 4.88
N PHE A 111 -2.44 -5.01 4.81
CA PHE A 111 -1.47 -3.97 5.18
C PHE A 111 -1.68 -2.67 4.40
N ALA A 112 -1.91 -2.74 3.09
CA ALA A 112 -2.23 -1.56 2.30
C ALA A 112 -3.59 -0.95 2.67
N GLY A 113 -4.53 -1.74 3.18
CA GLY A 113 -5.78 -1.24 3.75
C GLY A 113 -5.54 -0.28 4.93
N MET A 114 -4.56 -0.57 5.76
CA MET A 114 -4.08 0.33 6.82
C MET A 114 -3.37 1.56 6.22
N LEU A 115 -2.48 1.37 5.23
CA LEU A 115 -1.74 2.47 4.62
C LEU A 115 -2.67 3.51 3.97
N VAL A 116 -3.68 3.07 3.20
CA VAL A 116 -4.59 4.01 2.52
C VAL A 116 -5.45 4.83 3.49
N LEU A 117 -5.79 4.28 4.67
CA LEU A 117 -6.46 5.03 5.73
C LEU A 117 -5.56 6.16 6.26
N VAL A 118 -4.29 5.87 6.54
CA VAL A 118 -3.35 6.90 7.01
C VAL A 118 -3.11 7.96 5.94
N VAL A 119 -2.78 7.53 4.72
CA VAL A 119 -2.45 8.44 3.62
C VAL A 119 -3.64 9.32 3.23
N SER A 120 -4.87 8.83 3.35
CA SER A 120 -6.07 9.61 3.02
C SER A 120 -6.29 10.82 3.93
N ALA A 121 -5.82 10.77 5.18
CA ALA A 121 -5.85 11.93 6.07
C ALA A 121 -4.71 12.94 5.80
N LEU A 122 -3.69 12.51 5.05
CA LEU A 122 -2.50 13.31 4.73
C LEU A 122 -2.57 13.93 3.33
N THR A 123 -3.36 13.33 2.43
CA THR A 123 -3.43 13.69 1.01
C THR A 123 -4.74 14.42 0.70
N ALA A 124 -4.63 15.63 0.15
CA ALA A 124 -5.79 16.42 -0.25
C ALA A 124 -6.40 15.93 -1.58
N ASP A 125 -7.68 16.31 -1.82
CA ASP A 125 -8.40 16.13 -3.09
C ASP A 125 -8.60 14.67 -3.52
N LEU A 126 -8.70 13.75 -2.57
CA LEU A 126 -9.17 12.41 -2.84
C LEU A 126 -10.70 12.38 -2.94
N ALA A 127 -11.24 11.44 -3.72
CA ALA A 127 -12.69 11.24 -3.86
C ALA A 127 -13.24 10.19 -2.89
N GLY A 128 -12.38 9.34 -2.33
CA GLY A 128 -12.76 8.32 -1.35
C GLY A 128 -11.64 7.32 -1.07
N VAL A 129 -11.91 6.44 -0.12
CA VAL A 129 -10.99 5.36 0.29
C VAL A 129 -11.75 4.06 0.42
N ILE A 130 -11.18 2.98 -0.08
CA ILE A 130 -11.65 1.61 0.13
C ILE A 130 -10.55 0.86 0.88
N SER A 131 -10.85 0.50 2.12
CA SER A 131 -9.95 -0.27 2.98
C SER A 131 -10.50 -1.69 3.12
N PHE A 132 -9.82 -2.65 2.54
CA PHE A 132 -10.22 -4.05 2.51
C PHE A 132 -9.39 -4.85 3.52
N THR A 133 -10.05 -5.50 4.49
CA THR A 133 -9.42 -6.34 5.54
C THR A 133 -8.19 -5.72 6.20
N ALA A 134 -8.24 -4.42 6.52
CA ALA A 134 -7.09 -3.67 7.03
C ALA A 134 -6.46 -4.30 8.27
N SER A 135 -5.13 -4.41 8.25
CA SER A 135 -4.35 -4.88 9.40
C SER A 135 -4.16 -3.76 10.44
N CYS A 136 -5.25 -3.35 11.09
CA CYS A 136 -5.26 -2.30 12.11
C CYS A 136 -6.32 -2.59 13.18
N GLY A 137 -6.32 -1.80 14.25
CA GLY A 137 -7.37 -1.85 15.29
C GLY A 137 -7.09 -2.79 16.46
N LEU A 138 -5.92 -3.44 16.52
CA LEU A 138 -5.52 -4.32 17.64
C LEU A 138 -5.02 -3.55 18.87
N GLN A 139 -4.73 -2.27 18.74
CA GLN A 139 -4.23 -1.43 19.81
C GLN A 139 -5.17 -0.25 20.04
N ILE A 140 -5.43 0.07 21.30
CA ILE A 140 -6.10 1.29 21.70
C ILE A 140 -5.00 2.25 22.15
N LEU A 141 -4.76 3.29 21.37
CA LEU A 141 -3.85 4.38 21.74
C LEU A 141 -4.69 5.59 22.10
N ASN A 142 -4.51 6.10 23.29
CA ASN A 142 -5.07 7.39 23.67
C ASN A 142 -4.02 8.47 23.38
N PHE A 143 -4.35 9.41 22.53
CA PHE A 143 -3.56 10.60 22.29
C PHE A 143 -4.16 11.74 23.11
N GLU A 144 -3.36 12.36 23.98
CA GLU A 144 -3.79 13.53 24.78
C GLU A 144 -4.17 14.71 23.88
N ASP A 145 -3.45 14.86 22.77
CA ASP A 145 -3.68 15.88 21.75
C ASP A 145 -3.65 15.28 20.34
N PRO A 146 -4.81 14.88 19.80
CA PRO A 146 -4.89 14.29 18.47
C PRO A 146 -4.43 15.21 17.33
N GLU A 147 -4.67 16.53 17.45
CA GLU A 147 -4.27 17.50 16.41
C GLU A 147 -2.74 17.67 16.39
N LYS A 148 -2.12 17.74 17.55
CA LYS A 148 -0.66 17.76 17.68
C LYS A 148 -0.06 16.48 17.13
N SER A 149 -0.63 15.32 17.46
CA SER A 149 -0.19 14.02 16.96
C SER A 149 -0.27 13.93 15.44
N LEU A 150 -1.36 14.41 14.83
CA LEU A 150 -1.50 14.50 13.37
C LEU A 150 -0.46 15.43 12.75
N LYS A 151 -0.22 16.60 13.36
CA LYS A 151 0.78 17.57 12.88
C LYS A 151 2.18 16.98 12.92
N THR A 152 2.53 16.29 14.00
CA THR A 152 3.80 15.56 14.14
C THR A 152 3.92 14.46 13.09
N LEU A 153 2.87 13.64 12.92
CA LEU A 153 2.85 12.59 11.91
C LEU A 153 3.04 13.17 10.51
N LYS A 154 2.34 14.25 10.16
CA LYS A 154 2.52 14.95 8.87
C LYS A 154 3.96 15.42 8.67
N SER A 155 4.57 16.03 9.69
CA SER A 155 5.95 16.48 9.61
C SER A 155 6.91 15.33 9.34
N ILE A 156 6.78 14.23 10.08
CA ILE A 156 7.60 13.03 9.88
C ILE A 156 7.34 12.44 8.49
N PHE A 157 6.08 12.35 8.08
CA PHE A 157 5.70 11.75 6.79
C PHE A 157 6.32 12.48 5.60
N TYR A 158 6.35 13.81 5.61
CA TYR A 158 6.87 14.59 4.47
C TYR A 158 8.36 14.90 4.56
N ASN A 159 8.97 14.92 5.75
CA ASN A 159 10.34 15.40 5.95
C ASN A 159 11.26 14.38 6.61
N GLY A 160 10.75 13.26 7.14
CA GLY A 160 11.56 12.25 7.82
C GLY A 160 12.42 11.46 6.84
N GLU A 161 13.61 11.07 7.28
CA GLU A 161 14.49 10.13 6.60
C GLU A 161 14.32 8.76 7.27
N PHE A 162 13.98 7.72 6.46
CA PHE A 162 13.64 6.38 6.98
C PHE A 162 14.63 5.30 6.54
N ASP A 163 15.75 5.69 5.97
CA ASP A 163 16.83 4.80 5.55
C ASP A 163 18.02 4.79 6.54
N GLN A 164 17.97 5.61 7.60
CA GLN A 164 18.98 5.63 8.65
C GLN A 164 18.81 4.41 9.57
N LEU A 165 19.75 3.48 9.49
CA LEU A 165 19.68 2.16 10.14
C LEU A 165 19.65 2.22 11.67
N GLU A 166 20.23 3.25 12.29
CA GLU A 166 20.37 3.37 13.75
C GLU A 166 19.02 3.62 14.44
N ASP A 167 18.09 4.25 13.74
CA ASP A 167 16.76 4.57 14.26
C ASP A 167 15.66 3.59 13.81
N LEU A 168 16.06 2.42 13.29
CA LEU A 168 15.13 1.41 12.81
C LEU A 168 15.14 0.16 13.67
N LEU A 169 13.95 -0.30 14.05
CA LEU A 169 13.78 -1.69 14.49
C LEU A 169 13.65 -2.57 13.24
N ARG A 170 14.55 -3.55 13.08
CA ARG A 170 14.51 -4.52 11.97
C ARG A 170 14.21 -5.91 12.49
N GLU A 171 13.23 -6.56 11.88
CA GLU A 171 12.85 -7.95 12.15
C GLU A 171 12.95 -8.75 10.85
N GLY A 172 13.80 -9.75 10.84
CA GLY A 172 14.02 -10.60 9.66
C GLY A 172 15.47 -10.52 9.14
N PRO A 173 15.75 -11.06 7.94
CA PRO A 173 14.76 -11.62 7.01
C PRO A 173 14.09 -12.89 7.56
N MET A 174 12.78 -13.01 7.31
CA MET A 174 11.98 -14.17 7.68
C MET A 174 11.09 -14.60 6.50
N PRO A 175 10.57 -15.85 6.46
CA PRO A 175 9.58 -16.24 5.49
C PRO A 175 8.30 -15.38 5.61
N VAL A 176 7.67 -15.07 4.50
CA VAL A 176 6.32 -14.46 4.50
C VAL A 176 5.31 -15.45 5.06
N VAL A 177 5.39 -16.70 4.58
CA VAL A 177 4.51 -17.80 4.97
C VAL A 177 5.32 -19.08 5.15
N SER A 178 4.84 -19.99 6.03
CA SER A 178 5.42 -21.32 6.24
C SER A 178 4.31 -22.34 6.47
N SER A 179 4.53 -23.56 6.00
CA SER A 179 3.66 -24.70 6.33
C SER A 179 3.92 -25.27 7.73
N ASP A 180 5.08 -24.96 8.31
CA ASP A 180 5.52 -25.43 9.63
C ASP A 180 5.97 -24.20 10.46
N GLN A 181 5.08 -23.75 11.33
CA GLN A 181 5.34 -22.56 12.16
C GLN A 181 6.21 -22.84 13.38
N GLU A 182 6.38 -24.12 13.75
CA GLU A 182 7.26 -24.51 14.87
C GLU A 182 8.72 -24.54 14.43
N ALA A 183 9.00 -25.23 13.33
CA ALA A 183 10.36 -25.35 12.79
C ALA A 183 10.81 -24.09 12.02
N ASN A 184 9.88 -23.40 11.38
CA ASN A 184 10.19 -22.25 10.53
C ASN A 184 9.09 -21.18 10.66
N PRO A 185 9.07 -20.40 11.73
CA PRO A 185 8.08 -19.34 11.95
C PRO A 185 8.15 -18.29 10.84
N SER A 186 6.97 -17.80 10.42
CA SER A 186 6.82 -16.83 9.35
C SER A 186 6.02 -15.61 9.78
N LEU A 187 6.09 -14.55 8.96
CA LEU A 187 5.37 -13.30 9.20
C LEU A 187 3.85 -13.52 9.31
N LEU A 188 3.30 -14.36 8.44
CA LEU A 188 1.88 -14.70 8.41
C LEU A 188 1.71 -16.18 8.78
N SER A 189 1.24 -16.43 10.00
CA SER A 189 1.10 -17.78 10.55
C SER A 189 -0.11 -18.60 10.08
N PRO A 190 -1.26 -18.01 9.63
CA PRO A 190 -2.41 -18.82 9.22
C PRO A 190 -2.10 -19.71 8.01
N ILE A 191 -2.50 -20.99 8.08
CA ILE A 191 -2.31 -21.94 6.98
C ILE A 191 -3.02 -21.52 5.68
N GLN A 192 -4.10 -20.75 5.80
CA GLN A 192 -4.80 -20.16 4.66
C GLN A 192 -3.91 -19.15 3.93
N ALA A 193 -3.16 -18.33 4.67
CA ALA A 193 -2.18 -17.40 4.09
C ALA A 193 -1.09 -18.19 3.34
N PHE A 194 -0.56 -19.27 3.94
CA PHE A 194 0.42 -20.12 3.28
C PHE A 194 -0.12 -20.63 1.94
N ARG A 195 -1.33 -21.22 1.92
CA ARG A 195 -1.94 -21.76 0.69
C ARG A 195 -2.11 -20.69 -0.37
N TRP A 196 -2.63 -19.52 0.02
CA TRP A 196 -2.87 -18.42 -0.91
C TRP A 196 -1.57 -17.88 -1.51
N PHE A 197 -0.56 -17.62 -0.67
CA PHE A 197 0.73 -17.10 -1.15
C PHE A 197 1.49 -18.09 -2.04
N ILE A 198 1.44 -19.39 -1.74
CA ILE A 198 2.06 -20.42 -2.60
C ILE A 198 1.31 -20.55 -3.94
N ASP A 199 -0.02 -20.51 -3.91
CA ASP A 199 -0.83 -20.58 -5.12
C ASP A 199 -0.63 -19.34 -6.01
N GLN A 200 -0.77 -18.16 -5.47
CA GLN A 200 -0.67 -16.90 -6.22
C GLN A 200 0.77 -16.48 -6.51
N GLY A 201 1.66 -16.60 -5.54
CA GLY A 201 3.06 -16.24 -5.65
C GLY A 201 3.90 -17.25 -6.43
N GLY A 202 3.51 -18.52 -6.41
CA GLY A 202 4.15 -19.58 -7.20
C GLY A 202 3.87 -19.54 -8.70
N GLN A 203 2.97 -18.68 -9.16
CA GLN A 203 2.66 -18.51 -10.57
C GLN A 203 3.84 -17.89 -11.33
N TRP A 204 4.00 -18.29 -12.59
CA TRP A 204 5.00 -17.72 -13.47
C TRP A 204 4.86 -16.19 -13.57
N ASN A 205 5.97 -15.48 -13.42
CA ASN A 205 6.03 -14.01 -13.44
C ASN A 205 5.27 -13.29 -12.30
N SER A 206 4.96 -13.96 -11.19
CA SER A 206 4.39 -13.26 -10.02
C SER A 206 5.34 -12.22 -9.45
N GLY A 207 6.66 -12.43 -9.56
CA GLY A 207 7.71 -11.60 -8.96
C GLY A 207 7.71 -11.66 -7.43
N TRP A 208 6.99 -12.60 -6.84
CA TRP A 208 6.92 -12.79 -5.40
C TRP A 208 8.10 -13.60 -4.86
N GLU A 209 8.57 -13.23 -3.68
CA GLU A 209 9.58 -13.95 -2.93
C GLU A 209 9.04 -14.29 -1.53
N ASN A 210 9.22 -15.55 -1.10
CA ASN A 210 8.86 -15.95 0.27
C ASN A 210 9.92 -15.50 1.28
N ARG A 211 10.20 -14.21 1.31
CA ARG A 211 11.16 -13.58 2.20
C ARG A 211 10.76 -12.13 2.43
N VAL A 212 10.90 -11.67 3.66
CA VAL A 212 10.58 -10.29 4.02
C VAL A 212 11.37 -9.85 5.24
N THR A 213 11.68 -8.56 5.31
CA THR A 213 12.17 -7.89 6.51
C THR A 213 11.17 -6.78 6.88
N ARG A 214 10.71 -6.77 8.12
CA ARG A 214 9.93 -5.66 8.67
C ARG A 214 10.88 -4.60 9.20
N VAL A 215 10.59 -3.36 8.86
CA VAL A 215 11.31 -2.19 9.36
C VAL A 215 10.31 -1.25 10.01
N ILE A 216 10.55 -0.91 11.25
CA ILE A 216 9.70 0.00 12.02
C ILE A 216 10.58 1.17 12.45
N PRO A 217 10.47 2.33 11.79
CA PRO A 217 11.16 3.54 12.22
C PRO A 217 10.73 3.95 13.63
N LYS A 218 11.69 4.35 14.44
CA LYS A 218 11.44 4.92 15.76
C LYS A 218 10.99 6.36 15.60
N THR A 219 9.70 6.57 15.65
CA THR A 219 9.07 7.89 15.48
C THR A 219 8.31 8.30 16.74
N GLU A 220 8.21 9.60 16.98
CA GLU A 220 7.45 10.16 18.11
C GLU A 220 5.97 9.75 18.06
N VAL A 221 5.41 9.63 16.84
CA VAL A 221 4.03 9.21 16.60
C VAL A 221 4.04 8.05 15.61
N PRO A 222 3.30 6.96 15.85
CA PRO A 222 3.28 5.81 14.95
C PRO A 222 2.54 6.12 13.65
N PHE A 223 2.94 5.46 12.57
CA PHE A 223 2.18 5.44 11.32
C PHE A 223 0.95 4.54 11.47
N SER A 224 -0.14 5.12 11.94
CA SER A 224 -1.33 4.34 12.33
C SER A 224 -2.63 5.10 12.05
N PRO A 225 -3.69 4.40 11.59
CA PRO A 225 -5.04 4.96 11.49
C PRO A 225 -5.59 5.48 12.81
N LEU A 226 -5.10 4.99 13.95
CA LEU A 226 -5.50 5.49 15.27
C LEU A 226 -5.19 6.98 15.45
N VAL A 227 -4.13 7.47 14.79
CA VAL A 227 -3.78 8.90 14.78
C VAL A 227 -4.61 9.68 13.77
N THR A 228 -4.93 9.06 12.63
CA THR A 228 -5.39 9.79 11.44
C THR A 228 -6.88 9.64 11.15
N ALA A 229 -7.54 8.58 11.66
CA ALA A 229 -8.95 8.30 11.36
C ALA A 229 -9.91 9.46 11.64
N PRO A 230 -9.80 10.23 12.75
CA PRO A 230 -10.67 11.37 13.00
C PRO A 230 -10.55 12.50 11.97
N PHE A 231 -9.47 12.51 11.18
CA PHE A 231 -9.13 13.57 10.23
C PHE A 231 -9.32 13.17 8.76
N ILE A 232 -9.87 11.98 8.50
CA ILE A 232 -10.22 11.56 7.14
C ILE A 232 -11.49 12.32 6.73
N GLN A 233 -11.37 13.14 5.69
CA GLN A 233 -12.45 14.03 5.22
C GLN A 233 -13.16 13.52 3.97
N VAL A 234 -12.89 12.30 3.54
CA VAL A 234 -13.49 11.69 2.37
C VAL A 234 -14.30 10.45 2.75
N PRO A 235 -15.28 10.03 1.93
CA PRO A 235 -16.00 8.78 2.17
C PRO A 235 -15.05 7.59 2.31
N VAL A 236 -15.27 6.77 3.32
CA VAL A 236 -14.50 5.55 3.58
C VAL A 236 -15.43 4.35 3.48
N LEU A 237 -15.08 3.40 2.61
CA LEU A 237 -15.67 2.07 2.58
C LEU A 237 -14.70 1.10 3.27
N MET A 238 -15.11 0.58 4.43
CA MET A 238 -14.38 -0.49 5.11
C MET A 238 -15.05 -1.83 4.80
N MET A 239 -14.24 -2.79 4.38
CA MET A 239 -14.69 -4.17 4.17
C MET A 239 -13.87 -5.08 5.08
N THR A 240 -14.55 -5.93 5.84
CA THR A 240 -13.95 -6.91 6.75
C THR A 240 -14.32 -8.31 6.30
N GLY A 241 -13.47 -9.29 6.56
CA GLY A 241 -13.72 -10.71 6.34
C GLY A 241 -14.25 -11.40 7.59
#